data_21b1187af7e9013b7afc1726903429b5
#
_entry.id   21b1187af7e9013b7afc1726903429b5
#
_cell.length_a   1.000
_cell.length_b   1.000
_cell.length_c   1.000
_cell.angle_alpha   90.00
_cell.angle_beta   90.00
_cell.angle_gamma   90.00
#
_symmetry.space_group_name_H-M   'P 1'
#
loop_
_entity.id
_entity.type
_entity.pdbx_description
1 polymer ?
#
loop_
_entity_poly.entity_id
_entity_poly.type
_entity_poly.pdbx_seq_one_letter_code
_entity_poly.pdbx_strand_id
1 'polypeptide(L)'
;MQEAYKAIADPTRRRILKYLRGGERTAGELAEYAKVGRTALSHHLMVLKLANLVRVERRGQFQVYSLNTTVFQDLLTEITDWLGGKNESSETSIIEDEAITHSDQVSDAL
;
A
#
# COMPACT_ATOMS: atom_id res chain seq x y z
N MET A 1 0.65 2.85 14.72
CA MET A 1 1.38 2.67 13.44
C MET A 1 2.29 1.47 13.38
N GLN A 2 2.52 0.82 14.48
CA GLN A 2 3.44 -0.32 14.46
C GLN A 2 2.98 -1.43 13.52
N GLU A 3 1.68 -1.73 13.52
CA GLU A 3 1.14 -2.74 12.61
C GLU A 3 1.31 -2.34 11.17
N ALA A 4 1.20 -1.04 10.87
CA ALA A 4 1.38 -0.57 9.51
C ALA A 4 2.82 -0.74 9.05
N TYR A 5 3.79 -0.42 9.90
CA TYR A 5 5.20 -0.64 9.57
C TYR A 5 5.48 -2.12 9.33
N LYS A 6 4.93 -2.97 10.20
CA LYS A 6 5.10 -4.41 10.04
C LYS A 6 4.51 -4.88 8.71
N ALA A 7 3.34 -4.34 8.37
CA ALA A 7 2.65 -4.75 7.15
C ALA A 7 3.48 -4.42 5.92
N ILE A 8 4.07 -3.22 5.85
CA ILE A 8 4.83 -2.82 4.67
C ILE A 8 6.25 -3.35 4.65
N ALA A 9 6.65 -4.10 5.68
CA ALA A 9 7.98 -4.71 5.68
C ALA A 9 8.10 -5.84 4.66
N ASP A 10 6.98 -6.40 4.22
CA ASP A 10 6.99 -7.52 3.28
C ASP A 10 6.77 -7.04 1.85
N PRO A 11 7.60 -7.48 0.91
CA PRO A 11 7.46 -7.01 -0.48
C PRO A 11 6.16 -7.42 -1.15
N THR A 12 5.63 -8.60 -0.82
CA THR A 12 4.36 -9.02 -1.41
C THR A 12 3.23 -8.11 -0.96
N ARG A 13 3.22 -7.74 0.32
CA ARG A 13 2.19 -6.84 0.82
C ARG A 13 2.31 -5.46 0.21
N ARG A 14 3.53 -4.97 -0.03
CA ARG A 14 3.70 -3.70 -0.73
C ARG A 14 3.14 -3.75 -2.14
N ARG A 15 3.34 -4.88 -2.83
CA ARG A 15 2.79 -5.05 -4.18
C ARG A 15 1.26 -5.06 -4.17
N ILE A 16 0.68 -5.71 -3.16
CA ILE A 16 -0.77 -5.73 -3.02
C ILE A 16 -1.31 -4.32 -2.82
N LEU A 17 -0.68 -3.55 -1.94
CA LEU A 17 -1.12 -2.17 -1.70
C LEU A 17 -1.01 -1.34 -2.97
N LYS A 18 0.06 -1.52 -3.72
CA LYS A 18 0.24 -0.79 -4.97
C LYS A 18 -0.86 -1.13 -5.97
N TYR A 19 -1.22 -2.40 -6.04
CA TYR A 19 -2.29 -2.84 -6.93
C TYR A 19 -3.64 -2.23 -6.51
N LEU A 20 -3.87 -2.16 -5.21
CA LEU A 20 -5.10 -1.58 -4.67
C LEU A 20 -5.18 -0.07 -4.88
N ARG A 21 -4.05 0.59 -5.07
CA ARG A 21 -4.08 2.02 -5.40
C ARG A 21 -4.79 2.27 -6.72
N GLY A 22 -4.82 1.30 -7.60
CA GLY A 22 -5.50 1.41 -8.88
C GLY A 22 -6.99 1.19 -8.80
N GLY A 23 -7.50 0.77 -7.65
CA GLY A 23 -8.92 0.55 -7.48
C GLY A 23 -9.19 -0.72 -6.68
N GLU A 24 -10.47 -0.96 -6.43
CA GLU A 24 -10.89 -2.14 -5.68
C GLU A 24 -10.54 -3.42 -6.43
N ARG A 25 -10.23 -4.47 -5.67
CA ARG A 25 -9.90 -5.78 -6.23
C ARG A 25 -10.57 -6.88 -5.42
N THR A 26 -11.00 -7.92 -6.10
CA THR A 26 -11.52 -9.10 -5.41
C THR A 26 -10.35 -9.92 -4.86
N ALA A 27 -10.65 -10.81 -3.91
CA ALA A 27 -9.64 -11.72 -3.39
C ALA A 27 -9.02 -12.55 -4.51
N GLY A 28 -9.84 -12.98 -5.48
CA GLY A 28 -9.32 -13.76 -6.61
C GLY A 28 -8.35 -12.96 -7.45
N GLU A 29 -8.67 -11.69 -7.72
CA GLU A 29 -7.76 -10.83 -8.47
C GLU A 29 -6.45 -10.61 -7.73
N LEU A 30 -6.53 -10.47 -6.41
CA LEU A 30 -5.32 -10.30 -5.61
C LEU A 30 -4.45 -11.56 -5.62
N ALA A 31 -5.09 -12.73 -5.56
CA ALA A 31 -4.35 -13.99 -5.62
C ALA A 31 -3.60 -14.12 -6.93
N GLU A 32 -4.27 -13.79 -8.01
CA GLU A 32 -3.69 -13.88 -9.34
C GLU A 32 -2.53 -12.90 -9.51
N TYR A 33 -2.73 -11.68 -9.03
CA TYR A 33 -1.70 -10.66 -9.12
C TYR A 33 -0.47 -11.01 -8.28
N ALA A 34 -0.70 -11.43 -7.05
CA ALA A 34 0.40 -11.68 -6.11
C ALA A 34 1.14 -12.97 -6.42
N LYS A 35 0.48 -13.91 -7.09
CA LYS A 35 1.07 -15.19 -7.47
C LYS A 35 1.58 -15.94 -6.25
N VAL A 36 0.78 -15.94 -5.17
CA VAL A 36 1.08 -16.70 -3.97
C VAL A 36 -0.07 -17.65 -3.71
N GLY A 37 0.17 -18.67 -2.90
CA GLY A 37 -0.86 -19.62 -2.55
C GLY A 37 -1.95 -18.97 -1.71
N ARG A 38 -3.07 -19.67 -1.63
CA ARG A 38 -4.24 -19.15 -0.93
C ARG A 38 -3.95 -18.86 0.54
N THR A 39 -3.23 -19.77 1.20
CA THR A 39 -2.92 -19.59 2.62
C THR A 39 -2.03 -18.38 2.84
N ALA A 40 -1.00 -18.22 2.01
CA ALA A 40 -0.10 -17.08 2.12
C ALA A 40 -0.86 -15.79 1.86
N LEU A 41 -1.72 -15.78 0.85
CA LEU A 41 -2.50 -14.58 0.55
C LEU A 41 -3.40 -14.21 1.72
N SER A 42 -4.08 -15.19 2.30
CA SER A 42 -4.96 -14.95 3.45
C SER A 42 -4.18 -14.32 4.59
N HIS A 43 -2.96 -14.79 4.83
CA HIS A 43 -2.12 -14.24 5.87
C HIS A 43 -1.75 -12.79 5.58
N HIS A 44 -1.33 -12.52 4.35
CA HIS A 44 -0.98 -11.15 3.96
C HIS A 44 -2.16 -10.21 4.10
N LEU A 45 -3.33 -10.64 3.66
CA LEU A 45 -4.52 -9.78 3.74
C LEU A 45 -4.94 -9.55 5.20
N MET A 46 -4.76 -10.57 6.05
CA MET A 46 -5.06 -10.40 7.47
C MET A 46 -4.13 -9.36 8.10
N VAL A 47 -2.83 -9.43 7.79
CA VAL A 47 -1.88 -8.47 8.31
C VAL A 47 -2.24 -7.06 7.87
N LEU A 48 -2.59 -6.89 6.59
CA LEU A 48 -2.98 -5.59 6.07
C LEU A 48 -4.26 -5.07 6.72
N LYS A 49 -5.22 -5.97 6.98
CA LYS A 49 -6.47 -5.59 7.64
C LYS A 49 -6.22 -5.14 9.07
N LEU A 50 -5.40 -5.89 9.81
CA LEU A 50 -5.10 -5.54 11.20
C LEU A 50 -4.40 -4.19 11.30
N ALA A 51 -3.65 -3.83 10.27
CA ALA A 51 -2.99 -2.53 10.20
C ALA A 51 -3.94 -1.43 9.72
N ASN A 52 -5.16 -1.78 9.39
CA ASN A 52 -6.16 -0.85 8.84
C ASN A 52 -5.73 -0.21 7.52
N LEU A 53 -4.83 -0.87 6.80
CA LEU A 53 -4.39 -0.36 5.51
C LEU A 53 -5.35 -0.74 4.38
N VAL A 54 -6.15 -1.77 4.61
CA VAL A 54 -7.16 -2.19 3.63
C VAL A 54 -8.49 -2.39 4.33
N ARG A 55 -9.55 -2.24 3.55
CA ARG A 55 -10.91 -2.57 3.97
C ARG A 55 -11.40 -3.70 3.11
N VAL A 56 -12.32 -4.49 3.67
CA VAL A 56 -12.92 -5.58 2.91
C VAL A 56 -14.43 -5.46 3.02
N GLU A 57 -15.10 -5.70 1.90
CA GLU A 57 -16.54 -5.64 1.82
C GLU A 57 -17.03 -6.85 1.05
N ARG A 58 -18.08 -7.49 1.58
CA ARG A 58 -18.66 -8.63 0.89
C ARG A 58 -19.68 -8.14 -0.14
N ARG A 59 -19.53 -8.54 -1.37
CA ARG A 59 -20.47 -8.22 -2.44
C ARG A 59 -20.86 -9.52 -3.13
N GLY A 60 -22.06 -9.99 -2.80
CA GLY A 60 -22.48 -11.28 -3.28
C GLY A 60 -21.57 -12.36 -2.73
N GLN A 61 -20.95 -13.13 -3.63
CA GLN A 61 -20.02 -14.18 -3.22
C GLN A 61 -18.58 -13.72 -3.22
N PHE A 62 -18.33 -12.43 -3.51
CA PHE A 62 -16.98 -11.91 -3.62
C PHE A 62 -16.61 -11.11 -2.38
N GLN A 63 -15.37 -11.22 -1.97
CA GLN A 63 -14.78 -10.30 -1.02
C GLN A 63 -13.98 -9.27 -1.79
N VAL A 64 -14.35 -8.01 -1.61
CA VAL A 64 -13.75 -6.91 -2.37
C VAL A 64 -12.90 -6.10 -1.42
N TYR A 65 -11.63 -5.95 -1.77
CA TYR A 65 -10.67 -5.22 -0.96
C TYR A 65 -10.43 -3.85 -1.55
N SER A 66 -10.26 -2.87 -0.68
CA SER A 66 -9.95 -1.51 -1.11
C SER A 66 -8.90 -0.94 -0.16
N LEU A 67 -8.13 0.02 -0.68
CA LEU A 67 -7.12 0.70 0.12
C LEU A 67 -7.80 1.68 1.07
N ASN A 68 -7.39 1.66 2.32
CA ASN A 68 -7.80 2.68 3.27
C ASN A 68 -6.86 3.87 3.09
N THR A 69 -7.27 4.81 2.25
CA THR A 69 -6.39 5.90 1.84
C THR A 69 -6.01 6.80 3.00
N THR A 70 -6.90 6.98 3.97
CA THR A 70 -6.60 7.82 5.13
C THR A 70 -5.44 7.27 5.93
N VAL A 71 -5.50 5.99 6.27
CA VAL A 71 -4.43 5.35 7.04
C VAL A 71 -3.16 5.28 6.23
N PHE A 72 -3.28 5.00 4.93
CA PHE A 72 -2.11 4.96 4.06
C PHE A 72 -1.41 6.31 4.00
N GLN A 73 -2.18 7.39 3.90
CA GLN A 73 -1.61 8.74 3.91
C GLN A 73 -0.94 9.05 5.24
N ASP A 74 -1.57 8.66 6.34
CA ASP A 74 -0.97 8.86 7.66
C ASP A 74 0.37 8.15 7.77
N LEU A 75 0.44 6.94 7.25
CA LEU A 75 1.68 6.18 7.25
C LEU A 75 2.77 6.88 6.46
N LEU A 76 2.43 7.36 5.26
CA LEU A 76 3.40 8.07 4.44
C LEU A 76 3.89 9.34 5.12
N THR A 77 2.98 10.06 5.75
CA THR A 77 3.33 11.29 6.47
C THR A 77 4.30 10.98 7.61
N GLU A 78 4.01 9.93 8.35
CA GLU A 78 4.87 9.59 9.48
C GLU A 78 6.25 9.17 9.02
N ILE A 79 6.34 8.38 7.95
CA ILE A 79 7.63 7.98 7.41
C ILE A 79 8.41 9.20 6.94
N THR A 80 7.75 10.10 6.24
CA THR A 80 8.38 11.31 5.75
C THR A 80 8.92 12.15 6.90
N ASP A 81 8.14 12.27 7.97
CA ASP A 81 8.54 13.08 9.12
C ASP A 81 9.82 12.58 9.76
N TRP A 82 9.90 11.27 10.01
CA TRP A 82 11.09 10.80 10.71
C TRP A 82 12.28 10.54 9.76
N LEU A 83 12.05 10.44 8.47
CA LEU A 83 13.14 10.33 7.51
C LEU A 83 13.69 11.70 7.13
N GLY A 84 12.79 12.64 6.80
CA GLY A 84 13.20 13.92 6.28
C GLY A 84 13.09 15.06 7.27
N GLY A 85 12.47 14.87 8.35
CA GLY A 85 12.23 15.93 9.32
C GLY A 85 11.45 17.00 8.67
N LYS A 86 10.72 17.11 8.15
CA LYS A 86 9.95 18.15 7.60
C LYS A 86 10.59 18.91 6.53
N ASN A 87 10.73 19.21 6.27
CA ASN A 87 10.92 19.87 5.28
C ASN A 87 10.52 20.30 4.34
N GLU A 88 10.52 20.78 4.54
CA GLU A 88 10.16 21.19 3.82
C GLU A 88 9.92 21.23 2.79
N SER A 89 9.89 21.38 2.70
CA SER A 89 9.59 21.30 1.78
C SER A 89 9.24 20.84 0.97
N SER A 90 9.29 20.89 1.16
CA SER A 90 9.00 20.43 0.52
C SER A 90 8.63 19.92 -0.15
N GLU A 91 8.78 20.07 -0.16
CA GLU A 91 8.60 19.49 -0.76
C GLU A 91 8.20 18.75 -1.34
N THR A 92 8.17 18.96 -1.52
CA THR A 92 7.95 18.08 -2.09
C THR A 92 7.84 17.28 -2.70
N SER A 93 8.11 17.54 -2.77
CA SER A 93 8.24 16.60 -3.37
C SER A 93 8.33 15.46 -3.72
N ILE A 94 8.62 15.63 -3.63
CA ILE A 94 8.86 14.49 -3.95
C ILE A 94 8.41 13.62 -4.24
N ILE A 95 8.17 13.99 -4.38
CA ILE A 95 7.86 13.04 -4.79
C ILE A 95 7.21 12.74 -5.41
N GLU A 96 6.92 13.45 -5.71
CA GLU A 96 6.74 12.92 -6.45
C GLU A 96 6.67 12.53 -7.07
N ASP A 97 6.56 13.40 -7.34
CA ASP A 97 6.93 12.61 -8.13
C ASP A 97 6.94 12.01 -8.49
N GLU A 98 7.07 12.62 -8.52
CA GLU A 98 7.54 11.82 -9.03
C GLU A 98 7.42 11.26 -9.22
N ALA A 99 7.25 12.14 -9.15
CA ALA A 99 7.57 11.36 -9.48
C ALA A 99 7.45 10.93 -9.83
N ILE A 100 7.17 11.84 -10.07
CA ILE A 100 7.56 11.22 -10.55
C ILE A 100 7.63 10.78 -10.91
N THR A 101 7.60 11.59 -11.00
CA THR A 101 8.16 10.89 -11.46
C THR A 101 8.28 10.31 -11.64
N HIS A 102 8.17 11.17 -11.76
CA HIS A 102 8.65 10.29 -12.12
C HIS A 102 8.82 9.54 -12.12
N SER A 103 8.81 10.43 -11.98
CA SER A 103 9.32 9.52 -12.22
C SER A 103 9.45 8.83 -12.29
N ASP A 104 9.47 9.63 -12.33
CA ASP A 104 10.02 8.76 -12.57
C ASP A 104 10.29 8.21 -12.37
N GLN A 105 10.49 8.91 -12.07
CA GLN A 105 11.08 8.29 -12.05
C GLN A 105 11.39 7.68 -11.76
N VAL A 106 11.40 8.39 -11.60
CA VAL A 106 11.93 7.64 -11.57
C VAL A 106 12.19 7.01 -11.58
N SER A 107 12.26 7.59 -11.51
CA SER A 107 12.69 6.77 -11.69
C SER A 107 12.97 6.13 -11.57
N ASP A 108 13.15 6.76 -11.41
CA ASP A 108 13.57 6.01 -11.43
C ASP A 108 13.82 5.61 -10.88
N ALA A 109 13.91 6.26 -10.60
CA ALA A 109 14.21 5.83 -10.28
C ALA A 109 14.28 5.59 -9.67
N LEU A 110 14.34 6.25 -9.69
CA LEU A 110 14.45 5.84 -9.38
C LEU A 110 14.59 5.48 -9.19
#